data_87d071bd4cb811db8a9c5926ce5773dc
#
_entry.id   87d071bd4cb811db8a9c5926ce5773dc
#
_cell.length_a   1.000
_cell.length_b   1.000
_cell.length_c   1.000
_cell.angle_alpha   90.00
_cell.angle_beta   90.00
_cell.angle_gamma   90.00
#
_symmetry.space_group_name_H-M   'P 1'
#
loop_
_entity.id
_entity.type
_entity.pdbx_description
1 polymer ?
#
loop_
_entity_poly.entity_id
_entity_poly.type
_entity_poly.pdbx_seq_one_letter_code
_entity_poly.pdbx_strand_id
1 'polypeptide(L)' 'MSAKLYTSNLWLRKRYVIDKKTPEEIAKECGTSVETIYVYLAKFGLRKSKR' A
#
# COMPACT_ATOMS: atom_id res chain seq x y z
N MET A 1 1.60 -4.01 -17.38
CA MET A 1 0.73 -4.19 -16.98
C MET A 1 0.41 -3.64 -15.81
N SER A 2 -0.27 -2.86 -15.54
CA SER A 2 -0.52 -2.25 -14.49
C SER A 2 -1.26 -2.96 -13.66
N ALA A 3 -0.89 -3.37 -12.70
CA ALA A 3 -1.67 -4.06 -11.92
C ALA A 3 -2.08 -3.28 -10.80
N LYS A 4 -3.27 -3.22 -10.49
CA LYS A 4 -3.77 -2.52 -9.36
C LYS A 4 -3.68 -3.46 -8.19
N LEU A 5 -2.52 -3.97 -7.92
CA LEU A 5 -2.34 -4.91 -6.82
C LEU A 5 -2.62 -4.26 -5.48
N TYR A 6 -2.49 -2.95 -5.41
CA TYR A 6 -2.74 -2.26 -4.15
C TYR A 6 -4.21 -2.31 -3.74
N THR A 7 -5.08 -2.72 -4.64
CA THR A 7 -6.48 -2.83 -4.27
C THR A 7 -6.73 -4.14 -3.53
N SER A 8 -5.75 -5.04 -3.50
CA SER A 8 -5.90 -6.28 -2.79
C SER A 8 -5.38 -6.13 -1.38
N ASN A 9 -6.23 -6.37 -0.41
CA ASN A 9 -5.86 -6.26 0.98
C ASN A 9 -4.70 -7.21 1.29
N LEU A 10 -4.77 -8.44 0.82
CA LEU A 10 -3.74 -9.41 1.11
C LEU A 10 -2.40 -8.99 0.51
N TRP A 11 -2.41 -8.53 -0.72
CA TRP A 11 -1.17 -8.16 -1.36
C TRP A 11 -0.55 -6.94 -0.69
N LEU A 12 -1.37 -5.94 -0.40
CA LEU A 12 -0.89 -4.70 0.17
C LEU A 12 -0.38 -4.95 1.59
N ARG A 13 -1.08 -5.76 2.35
CA ARG A 13 -0.68 -6.06 3.68
C ARG A 13 0.66 -6.79 3.67
N LYS A 14 0.84 -7.72 2.76
CA LYS A 14 2.06 -8.45 2.69
C LYS A 14 3.22 -7.52 2.37
N ARG A 15 3.03 -6.64 1.42
CA ARG A 15 4.09 -5.71 1.06
C ARG A 15 4.41 -4.73 2.17
N TYR A 16 3.40 -4.20 2.79
CA TYR A 16 3.60 -3.15 3.78
C TYR A 16 4.02 -3.71 5.13
N VAL A 17 3.42 -4.78 5.57
CA VAL A 17 3.68 -5.31 6.90
C VAL A 17 4.79 -6.34 6.87
N ILE A 18 4.71 -7.30 6.03
CA ILE A 18 5.67 -8.38 6.00
C ILE A 18 6.96 -7.99 5.31
N ASP A 19 6.88 -7.44 4.13
CA ASP A 19 8.07 -7.01 3.40
C ASP A 19 8.59 -5.69 3.91
N LYS A 20 7.81 -4.99 4.71
CA LYS A 20 8.18 -3.71 5.29
C LYS A 20 8.56 -2.70 4.24
N LYS A 21 7.84 -2.68 3.13
CA LYS A 21 8.08 -1.70 2.09
C LYS A 21 7.40 -0.41 2.46
N THR A 22 7.98 0.71 2.09
CA THR A 22 7.35 1.98 2.38
C THR A 22 6.25 2.22 1.37
N PRO A 23 5.27 3.06 1.71
CA PRO A 23 4.21 3.35 0.75
C PRO A 23 4.74 3.94 -0.55
N GLU A 24 5.83 4.68 -0.47
CA GLU A 24 6.42 5.24 -1.66
C GLU A 24 6.96 4.15 -2.56
N GLU A 25 7.58 3.15 -1.98
CA GLU A 25 8.11 2.04 -2.76
C GLU A 25 6.99 1.24 -3.38
N ILE A 26 5.91 1.03 -2.64
CA ILE A 26 4.77 0.30 -3.14
C ILE A 26 4.14 1.06 -4.29
N ALA A 27 4.01 2.38 -4.16
CA ALA A 27 3.44 3.20 -5.20
C ALA A 27 4.27 3.12 -6.46
N LYS A 28 5.59 3.10 -6.30
CA LYS A 28 6.43 3.01 -7.44
C LYS A 28 6.27 1.67 -8.13
N GLU A 29 6.18 0.61 -7.40
CA GLU A 29 6.00 -0.71 -7.98
C GLU A 29 4.69 -0.81 -8.73
N CYS A 30 3.66 -0.17 -8.24
CA CYS A 30 2.36 -0.22 -8.87
C CYS A 30 2.14 0.85 -9.90
N GLY A 31 3.06 1.77 -10.01
CA GLY A 31 2.91 2.87 -10.98
C GLY A 31 1.79 3.83 -10.61
N THR A 32 1.63 4.08 -9.33
CA THR A 32 0.57 4.97 -8.88
C THR A 32 1.15 5.98 -7.91
N SER A 33 0.32 6.89 -7.43
CA SER A 33 0.81 7.89 -6.52
C SER A 33 0.85 7.35 -5.12
N VAL A 34 1.74 7.85 -4.31
CA VAL A 34 1.87 7.42 -2.93
C VAL A 34 0.60 7.74 -2.17
N GLU A 35 -0.09 8.81 -2.54
CA GLU A 35 -1.30 9.16 -1.86
C GLU A 35 -2.35 8.09 -2.02
N THR A 36 -2.41 7.48 -3.19
CA THR A 36 -3.34 6.39 -3.43
C THR A 36 -3.03 5.24 -2.49
N ILE A 37 -1.76 4.94 -2.30
CA ILE A 37 -1.37 3.86 -1.40
C ILE A 37 -1.78 4.20 0.03
N TYR A 38 -1.60 5.44 0.43
CA TYR A 38 -1.99 5.85 1.78
C TYR A 38 -3.49 5.65 1.99
N VAL A 39 -4.28 5.98 1.00
CA VAL A 39 -5.72 5.84 1.09
C VAL A 39 -6.08 4.37 1.30
N TYR A 40 -5.47 3.49 0.55
CA TYR A 40 -5.77 2.08 0.68
C TYR A 40 -5.24 1.49 1.98
N LEU A 41 -4.10 1.96 2.43
CA LEU A 41 -3.58 1.49 3.71
C LEU A 41 -4.53 1.87 4.84
N ALA A 42 -5.05 3.08 4.77
CA ALA A 42 -5.99 3.52 5.79
C ALA A 42 -7.29 2.75 5.68
N LYS A 43 -7.76 2.51 4.46
CA LYS A 43 -8.96 1.80 4.27
C LYS A 43 -8.85 0.40 4.80
N PHE A 44 -7.76 -0.26 4.64
CA PHE A 44 -7.56 -1.62 5.10
C PHE A 44 -7.10 -1.68 6.56
N GLY A 45 -6.88 -0.55 7.17
CA GLY A 45 -6.44 -0.51 8.55
C GLY A 45 -5.02 -0.98 8.75
N LEU A 46 -4.19 -0.91 7.71
CA LEU A 46 -2.82 -1.34 7.82
C LEU A 46 -1.91 -0.23 8.31
N ARG A 47 -2.31 1.04 8.08
CA ARG A 47 -1.45 2.12 8.47
C ARG A 47 -1.66 2.47 9.91
N LYS A 48 -0.65 2.68 10.70
CA LYS A 48 -0.83 3.05 12.01
C LYS A 48 -1.14 4.45 12.18
N SER A 49 -2.19 4.82 12.82
CA SER A 49 -2.57 6.16 12.95
C SER A 49 -1.89 6.70 14.13
N LYS A 50 -1.47 7.86 14.13
CA LYS A 50 -0.89 8.46 15.14
C LYS A 50 -1.76 8.99 15.94
N ARG A 51 -2.16 9.11 16.75
CA ARG A 51 -3.09 9.66 17.50
C ARG A 51 -3.16 9.60 18.27
#